data_c3103630e6ed668477298e35f0eb70a3
#
_entry.id   c3103630e6ed668477298e35f0eb70a3
#
_cell.length_a   1.000
_cell.length_b   1.000
_cell.length_c   1.000
_cell.angle_alpha   90.00
_cell.angle_beta   90.00
_cell.angle_gamma   90.00
#
_symmetry.space_group_name_H-M   'P 1'
#
loop_
_entity.id
_entity.type
_entity.pdbx_description
1 polymer ?
#
loop_
_entity_poly.entity_id
_entity_poly.type
_entity_poly.pdbx_seq_one_letter_code
_entity_poly.pdbx_strand_id
1 'polypeptide(L)'
;MEKYPTMLFVVAAALINERDEILLQKRPEGRSMAGLWEFPGGKVDAGESPESALIRELHEELGIVAELDTLVPLAFASEPLADQHLLLLLYTCRIWAGEPLPLESPEIAWVKSHDMRAYAMPSADKPFIDALELFLRV
;
A
#
# COMPACT_ATOMS: atom_id res chain seq x y z
N MET A 1 -5.17 -32.58 -9.22
CA MET A 1 -5.07 -31.88 -7.93
C MET A 1 -3.97 -30.85 -7.98
N GLU A 2 -4.32 -29.65 -7.60
CA GLU A 2 -3.37 -28.56 -7.57
C GLU A 2 -2.47 -28.67 -6.33
N LYS A 3 -1.17 -28.55 -6.53
CA LYS A 3 -0.20 -28.67 -5.43
C LYS A 3 0.24 -27.32 -4.88
N TYR A 4 -0.03 -26.23 -5.62
CA TYR A 4 0.41 -24.91 -5.27
C TYR A 4 -0.79 -23.97 -5.15
N PRO A 5 -0.79 -23.05 -4.20
CA PRO A 5 -1.91 -22.12 -4.08
C PRO A 5 -1.96 -21.16 -5.27
N THR A 6 -3.16 -20.68 -5.55
CA THR A 6 -3.32 -19.56 -6.47
C THR A 6 -2.75 -18.31 -5.82
N MET A 7 -1.89 -17.61 -6.54
CA MET A 7 -1.26 -16.40 -6.02
C MET A 7 -2.16 -15.19 -6.24
N LEU A 8 -2.29 -14.38 -5.21
CA LEU A 8 -2.96 -13.08 -5.29
C LEU A 8 -1.88 -12.01 -5.14
N PHE A 9 -1.61 -11.27 -6.20
CA PHE A 9 -0.61 -10.21 -6.18
C PHE A 9 -1.28 -8.88 -5.90
N VAL A 10 -0.85 -8.21 -4.83
CA VAL A 10 -1.34 -6.90 -4.43
C VAL A 10 -0.14 -5.97 -4.29
N VAL A 11 -0.29 -4.75 -4.75
CA VAL A 11 0.75 -3.73 -4.67
C VAL A 11 0.30 -2.61 -3.77
N ALA A 12 1.25 -2.00 -3.09
CA ALA A 12 0.97 -0.88 -2.20
C ALA A 12 2.13 0.12 -2.23
N ALA A 13 1.83 1.37 -1.93
CA ALA A 13 2.83 2.43 -1.89
C ALA A 13 2.91 3.05 -0.50
N ALA A 14 4.14 3.20 -0.02
CA ALA A 14 4.43 4.11 1.06
C ALA A 14 4.81 5.44 0.40
N LEU A 15 3.82 6.33 0.29
CA LEU A 15 4.07 7.69 -0.20
C LEU A 15 4.70 8.47 0.95
N ILE A 16 5.87 9.03 0.71
CA ILE A 16 6.64 9.71 1.75
C ILE A 16 6.80 11.17 1.37
N ASN A 17 6.31 12.06 2.21
CA ASN A 17 6.38 13.50 1.96
C ASN A 17 7.70 14.09 2.46
N GLU A 18 7.85 15.40 2.35
CA GLU A 18 9.07 16.11 2.74
C GLU A 18 9.36 16.07 4.23
N ARG A 19 8.35 15.74 5.04
CA ARG A 19 8.49 15.62 6.49
C ARG A 19 8.74 14.19 6.94
N ASP A 20 8.99 13.28 5.99
CA ASP A 20 9.12 11.84 6.24
C ASP A 20 7.87 11.25 6.88
N GLU A 21 6.71 11.77 6.52
CA GLU A 21 5.42 11.19 6.89
C GLU A 21 4.93 10.31 5.78
N ILE A 22 4.20 9.26 6.16
CA ILE A 22 3.69 8.23 5.24
C ILE A 22 2.18 8.36 5.14
N LEU A 23 1.64 8.28 3.92
CA LEU A 23 0.20 8.36 3.71
C LEU A 23 -0.47 7.04 4.02
N LEU A 24 -1.48 7.07 4.87
CA LEU A 24 -2.38 5.95 5.11
C LEU A 24 -3.79 6.36 4.73
N GLN A 25 -4.59 5.41 4.26
CA GLN A 25 -5.99 5.65 3.98
C GLN A 25 -6.85 4.65 4.75
N LYS A 26 -8.03 5.09 5.15
CA LYS A 26 -8.96 4.28 5.93
C LYS A 26 -9.87 3.49 5.00
N ARG A 27 -10.06 2.21 5.27
CA ARG A 27 -10.95 1.37 4.48
C ARG A 27 -12.41 1.81 4.71
N PRO A 28 -13.19 1.94 3.62
CA PRO A 28 -14.56 2.44 3.73
C PRO A 28 -15.50 1.45 4.42
N GLU A 29 -16.58 1.97 4.97
CA GLU A 29 -17.66 1.17 5.52
C GLU A 29 -18.26 0.26 4.45
N GLY A 30 -18.79 -0.88 4.86
CA GLY A 30 -19.40 -1.84 3.93
C GLY A 30 -18.44 -2.77 3.23
N ARG A 31 -17.14 -2.61 3.42
CA ARG A 31 -16.12 -3.51 2.89
C ARG A 31 -15.49 -4.31 4.01
N SER A 32 -14.83 -5.41 3.64
CA SER A 32 -14.07 -6.19 4.62
C SER A 32 -13.01 -5.31 5.26
N MET A 33 -12.75 -5.51 6.54
CA MET A 33 -11.76 -4.74 7.31
C MET A 33 -12.07 -3.24 7.35
N ALA A 34 -13.35 -2.88 7.33
CA ALA A 34 -13.79 -1.48 7.41
C ALA A 34 -13.21 -0.81 8.65
N GLY A 35 -12.75 0.43 8.49
CA GLY A 35 -12.18 1.20 9.58
C GLY A 35 -10.71 0.93 9.85
N LEU A 36 -10.11 -0.10 9.24
CA LEU A 36 -8.66 -0.29 9.32
C LEU A 36 -7.96 0.66 8.37
N TRP A 37 -6.75 1.01 8.73
CA TRP A 37 -5.91 1.89 7.91
C TRP A 37 -4.94 1.06 7.08
N GLU A 38 -4.65 1.48 5.86
CA GLU A 38 -3.80 0.74 4.96
C GLU A 38 -3.00 1.68 4.06
N PHE A 39 -1.95 1.14 3.45
CA PHE A 39 -1.25 1.84 2.39
C PHE A 39 -2.13 1.84 1.15
N PRO A 40 -2.13 2.92 0.35
CA PRO A 40 -2.86 2.92 -0.92
C PRO A 40 -2.27 1.90 -1.87
N GLY A 41 -3.13 1.28 -2.67
CA GLY A 41 -2.76 0.25 -3.63
C GLY A 41 -3.92 -0.66 -3.95
N GLY A 42 -3.63 -1.80 -4.53
CA GLY A 42 -4.68 -2.77 -4.89
C GLY A 42 -4.14 -3.95 -5.68
N LYS A 43 -5.04 -4.70 -6.26
CA LYS A 43 -4.69 -5.92 -7.00
C LYS A 43 -4.00 -5.60 -8.31
N VAL A 44 -3.06 -6.45 -8.69
CA VAL A 44 -2.44 -6.43 -10.01
C VAL A 44 -3.38 -7.15 -10.96
N ASP A 45 -3.89 -6.44 -11.97
CA ASP A 45 -4.79 -7.04 -12.95
C ASP A 45 -4.01 -7.83 -13.99
N ALA A 46 -4.69 -8.74 -14.68
CA ALA A 46 -4.08 -9.51 -15.75
C ALA A 46 -3.46 -8.57 -16.80
N GLY A 47 -2.23 -8.86 -17.20
CA GLY A 47 -1.53 -8.06 -18.19
C GLY A 47 -0.82 -6.82 -17.67
N GLU A 48 -0.95 -6.53 -16.36
CA GLU A 48 -0.23 -5.41 -15.76
C GLU A 48 1.05 -5.88 -15.09
N SER A 49 2.08 -5.04 -15.09
CA SER A 49 3.19 -5.23 -14.17
C SER A 49 2.77 -4.70 -12.79
N PRO A 50 3.45 -5.12 -11.72
CA PRO A 50 3.17 -4.57 -10.39
C PRO A 50 3.24 -3.04 -10.35
N GLU A 51 4.26 -2.46 -11.01
CA GLU A 51 4.44 -1.01 -11.02
C GLU A 51 3.33 -0.29 -11.79
N SER A 52 2.90 -0.84 -12.93
CA SER A 52 1.80 -0.25 -13.70
C SER A 52 0.50 -0.30 -12.90
N ALA A 53 0.26 -1.42 -12.21
CA ALA A 53 -0.92 -1.56 -11.34
C ALA A 53 -0.90 -0.51 -10.23
N LEU A 54 0.26 -0.28 -9.63
CA LEU A 54 0.38 0.69 -8.55
C LEU A 54 0.11 2.11 -9.04
N ILE A 55 0.66 2.47 -10.20
CA ILE A 55 0.41 3.80 -10.79
C ILE A 55 -1.09 3.99 -11.02
N ARG A 56 -1.76 2.98 -11.58
CA ARG A 56 -3.20 3.02 -11.82
C ARG A 56 -3.98 3.18 -10.51
N GLU A 57 -3.65 2.37 -9.51
CA GLU A 57 -4.34 2.41 -8.22
C GLU A 57 -4.16 3.77 -7.52
N LEU A 58 -2.96 4.33 -7.55
CA LEU A 58 -2.71 5.63 -6.95
C LEU A 58 -3.51 6.73 -7.63
N HIS A 59 -3.69 6.64 -8.94
CA HIS A 59 -4.51 7.59 -9.68
C HIS A 59 -5.99 7.43 -9.31
N GLU A 60 -6.48 6.20 -9.25
CA GLU A 60 -7.88 5.94 -8.93
C GLU A 60 -8.23 6.35 -7.50
N GLU A 61 -7.37 6.00 -6.54
CA GLU A 61 -7.68 6.19 -5.13
C GLU A 61 -7.37 7.59 -4.61
N LEU A 62 -6.35 8.23 -5.15
CA LEU A 62 -5.83 9.49 -4.61
C LEU A 62 -5.76 10.63 -5.64
N GLY A 63 -5.94 10.34 -6.92
CA GLY A 63 -5.86 11.35 -7.98
C GLY A 63 -4.45 11.81 -8.31
N ILE A 64 -3.42 11.11 -7.84
CA ILE A 64 -2.04 11.49 -8.10
C ILE A 64 -1.46 10.70 -9.27
N VAL A 65 -0.41 11.24 -9.89
CA VAL A 65 0.30 10.57 -10.98
C VAL A 65 1.74 10.31 -10.56
N ALA A 66 2.09 9.03 -10.41
CA ALA A 66 3.45 8.60 -10.13
C ALA A 66 4.07 8.06 -11.43
N GLU A 67 5.40 8.09 -11.50
CA GLU A 67 6.16 7.58 -12.64
C GLU A 67 6.87 6.30 -12.25
N LEU A 68 7.13 5.44 -13.24
CA LEU A 68 7.78 4.15 -13.01
C LEU A 68 9.11 4.29 -12.27
N ASP A 69 9.91 5.26 -12.64
CA ASP A 69 11.26 5.45 -12.09
C ASP A 69 11.27 6.04 -10.67
N THR A 70 10.11 6.48 -10.16
CA THR A 70 10.00 6.98 -8.79
C THR A 70 9.53 5.91 -7.81
N LEU A 71 9.15 4.74 -8.29
CA LEU A 71 8.71 3.63 -7.47
C LEU A 71 9.92 2.74 -7.12
N VAL A 72 10.22 2.61 -5.83
CA VAL A 72 11.38 1.83 -5.37
C VAL A 72 10.88 0.68 -4.51
N PRO A 73 11.15 -0.58 -4.89
CA PRO A 73 10.74 -1.72 -4.07
C PRO A 73 11.38 -1.65 -2.69
N LEU A 74 10.61 -1.86 -1.64
CA LEU A 74 11.11 -1.86 -0.28
C LEU A 74 11.02 -3.25 0.36
N ALA A 75 9.86 -3.87 0.32
CA ALA A 75 9.61 -5.10 1.06
C ALA A 75 8.40 -5.81 0.48
N PHE A 76 8.20 -7.05 0.90
CA PHE A 76 6.96 -7.75 0.59
C PHE A 76 6.49 -8.53 1.82
N ALA A 77 5.20 -8.81 1.86
CA ALA A 77 4.59 -9.67 2.87
C ALA A 77 3.96 -10.86 2.17
N SER A 78 4.07 -12.03 2.78
CA SER A 78 3.57 -13.28 2.23
C SER A 78 2.64 -13.89 3.27
N GLU A 79 1.37 -14.09 2.91
CA GLU A 79 0.36 -14.53 3.87
C GLU A 79 -0.62 -15.49 3.24
N PRO A 80 -0.87 -16.66 3.87
CA PRO A 80 -1.88 -17.58 3.36
C PRO A 80 -3.27 -17.03 3.61
N LEU A 81 -4.14 -17.17 2.62
CA LEU A 81 -5.57 -16.88 2.73
C LEU A 81 -6.33 -18.20 2.58
N ALA A 82 -7.66 -18.17 2.69
CA ALA A 82 -8.46 -19.40 2.63
C ALA A 82 -8.23 -20.20 1.34
N ASP A 83 -8.31 -19.56 0.17
CA ASP A 83 -8.20 -20.21 -1.13
C ASP A 83 -6.99 -19.77 -1.93
N GLN A 84 -6.22 -18.80 -1.44
CA GLN A 84 -5.16 -18.17 -2.20
C GLN A 84 -3.98 -17.90 -1.29
N HIS A 85 -2.88 -17.49 -1.89
CA HIS A 85 -1.74 -17.00 -1.14
C HIS A 85 -1.48 -15.55 -1.53
N LEU A 86 -1.52 -14.65 -0.55
CA LEU A 86 -1.30 -13.22 -0.77
C LEU A 86 0.20 -12.93 -0.83
N LEU A 87 0.60 -12.21 -1.86
CA LEU A 87 1.91 -11.60 -1.94
C LEU A 87 1.70 -10.09 -2.09
N LEU A 88 1.98 -9.37 -1.02
CA LEU A 88 1.80 -7.93 -0.94
C LEU A 88 3.14 -7.24 -1.14
N LEU A 89 3.25 -6.46 -2.21
CA LEU A 89 4.50 -5.80 -2.60
C LEU A 89 4.43 -4.33 -2.23
N LEU A 90 5.35 -3.88 -1.38
CA LEU A 90 5.40 -2.49 -0.93
C LEU A 90 6.53 -1.75 -1.63
N TYR A 91 6.18 -0.63 -2.24
CA TYR A 91 7.11 0.31 -2.87
C TYR A 91 7.14 1.60 -2.06
N THR A 92 8.28 2.27 -2.02
CA THR A 92 8.33 3.66 -1.56
C THR A 92 8.21 4.59 -2.76
N CYS A 93 7.64 5.76 -2.55
CA CYS A 93 7.52 6.78 -3.58
C CYS A 93 7.59 8.16 -2.92
N ARG A 94 8.55 8.97 -3.35
CA ARG A 94 8.75 10.31 -2.80
C ARG A 94 8.38 11.42 -3.77
N ILE A 95 8.12 11.07 -5.04
CA ILE A 95 7.86 12.06 -6.09
C ILE A 95 6.62 11.65 -6.87
N TRP A 96 5.65 12.53 -6.92
CA TRP A 96 4.42 12.35 -7.70
C TRP A 96 3.87 13.72 -8.09
N ALA A 97 2.96 13.76 -9.06
CA ALA A 97 2.24 14.97 -9.43
C ALA A 97 0.85 14.95 -8.80
N GLY A 98 0.40 16.10 -8.34
CA GLY A 98 -0.93 16.25 -7.75
C GLY A 98 -0.93 16.16 -6.23
N GLU A 99 -2.04 16.60 -5.64
CA GLU A 99 -2.25 16.54 -4.19
C GLU A 99 -3.11 15.31 -3.88
N PRO A 100 -2.64 14.40 -3.02
CA PRO A 100 -3.45 13.23 -2.66
C PRO A 100 -4.77 13.63 -2.03
N LEU A 101 -5.87 13.06 -2.53
CA LEU A 101 -7.22 13.29 -2.05
C LEU A 101 -7.90 11.96 -1.76
N PRO A 102 -8.78 11.87 -0.77
CA PRO A 102 -9.48 10.62 -0.46
C PRO A 102 -10.64 10.40 -1.44
N LEU A 103 -10.33 9.92 -2.65
CA LEU A 103 -11.33 9.73 -3.70
C LEU A 103 -12.17 8.48 -3.50
N GLU A 104 -11.59 7.43 -2.88
CA GLU A 104 -12.27 6.16 -2.66
C GLU A 104 -12.29 5.73 -1.20
N SER A 105 -11.74 6.54 -0.31
CA SER A 105 -11.73 6.27 1.13
C SER A 105 -12.39 7.42 1.86
N PRO A 106 -12.93 7.18 3.08
CA PRO A 106 -13.52 8.27 3.86
C PRO A 106 -12.49 9.25 4.40
N GLU A 107 -11.23 8.81 4.50
CA GLU A 107 -10.23 9.62 5.20
C GLU A 107 -8.81 9.18 4.82
N ILE A 108 -7.89 10.14 4.73
CA ILE A 108 -6.45 9.88 4.61
C ILE A 108 -5.72 10.60 5.72
N ALA A 109 -4.52 10.12 6.06
CA ALA A 109 -3.70 10.74 7.10
C ALA A 109 -2.23 10.61 6.76
N TRP A 110 -1.46 11.65 7.08
CA TRP A 110 0.00 11.61 7.01
C TRP A 110 0.53 11.26 8.39
N VAL A 111 1.32 10.18 8.47
CA VAL A 111 1.70 9.57 9.74
C VAL A 111 3.21 9.35 9.78
N LYS A 112 3.85 9.72 10.89
CA LYS A 112 5.26 9.37 11.12
C LYS A 112 5.38 7.85 11.31
N SER A 113 6.50 7.27 10.87
CA SER A 113 6.67 5.82 10.96
C SER A 113 6.51 5.31 12.40
N HIS A 114 7.02 6.04 13.40
CA HIS A 114 6.91 5.62 14.79
C HIS A 114 5.49 5.73 15.37
N ASP A 115 4.59 6.45 14.70
CA ASP A 115 3.20 6.59 15.11
C ASP A 115 2.27 5.60 14.41
N MET A 116 2.76 4.86 13.42
CA MET A 116 1.92 3.95 12.64
C MET A 116 1.30 2.85 13.48
N ARG A 117 1.97 2.44 14.56
CA ARG A 117 1.44 1.39 15.44
C ARG A 117 0.17 1.79 16.18
N ALA A 118 -0.11 3.08 16.25
CA ALA A 118 -1.37 3.58 16.84
C ALA A 118 -2.55 3.42 15.88
N TYR A 119 -2.30 3.09 14.62
CA TYR A 119 -3.34 2.90 13.60
C TYR A 119 -3.61 1.40 13.45
N ALA A 120 -4.88 0.99 13.54
CA ALA A 120 -5.24 -0.40 13.32
C ALA A 120 -5.08 -0.73 11.83
N MET A 121 -4.31 -1.76 11.52
CA MET A 121 -3.98 -2.15 10.15
C MET A 121 -4.24 -3.64 9.93
N PRO A 122 -4.51 -4.06 8.68
CA PRO A 122 -4.57 -5.49 8.36
C PRO A 122 -3.26 -6.18 8.73
N SER A 123 -3.32 -7.47 9.07
CA SER A 123 -2.15 -8.22 9.52
C SER A 123 -1.01 -8.23 8.49
N ALA A 124 -1.34 -8.29 7.21
CA ALA A 124 -0.33 -8.33 6.15
C ALA A 124 0.47 -7.03 6.05
N ASP A 125 -0.10 -5.91 6.50
CA ASP A 125 0.56 -4.60 6.42
C ASP A 125 1.49 -4.35 7.61
N LYS A 126 1.25 -5.03 8.72
CA LYS A 126 2.01 -4.78 9.97
C LYS A 126 3.52 -4.94 9.85
N PRO A 127 4.04 -5.96 9.15
CA PRO A 127 5.50 -6.09 9.00
C PRO A 127 6.15 -4.90 8.30
N PHE A 128 5.38 -4.15 7.52
CA PHE A 128 5.91 -2.98 6.81
C PHE A 128 6.23 -1.82 7.73
N ILE A 129 5.65 -1.79 8.93
CA ILE A 129 5.96 -0.75 9.91
C ILE A 129 7.44 -0.82 10.30
N ASP A 130 7.93 -2.02 10.61
CA ASP A 130 9.34 -2.22 10.94
C ASP A 130 10.25 -1.87 9.77
N ALA A 131 9.87 -2.28 8.56
CA ALA A 131 10.64 -1.99 7.36
C ALA A 131 10.73 -0.49 7.11
N LEU A 132 9.65 0.24 7.30
CA LEU A 132 9.61 1.69 7.10
C LEU A 132 10.35 2.44 8.21
N GLU A 133 10.27 1.98 9.45
CA GLU A 133 11.04 2.57 10.54
C GLU A 133 12.54 2.46 10.26
N LEU A 134 12.97 1.30 9.78
CA LEU A 134 14.37 1.08 9.43
C LEU A 134 14.77 1.93 8.22
N PHE A 135 13.92 1.97 7.20
CA PHE A 135 14.19 2.73 5.97
C PHE A 135 14.33 4.24 6.24
N LEU A 136 13.50 4.77 7.13
CA LEU A 136 13.48 6.20 7.45
C LEU A 136 14.41 6.58 8.58
N ARG A 137 15.11 5.62 9.17
CA ARG A 137 16.08 5.88 10.22
C ARG A 137 17.31 6.58 9.63
N VAL A 138 17.69 7.65 10.23
CA VAL A 138 18.83 8.44 9.80
C VAL A 138 20.02 8.19 10.71
#